data_c406e27fe67d3a7f38ab1c0cb79b4001
#
_entry.id   c406e27fe67d3a7f38ab1c0cb79b4001
#
_cell.length_a   1.000
_cell.length_b   1.000
_cell.length_c   1.000
_cell.angle_alpha   90.00
_cell.angle_beta   90.00
_cell.angle_gamma   90.00
#
_symmetry.space_group_name_H-M   'P 1'
#
loop_
_entity.id
_entity.type
_entity.pdbx_description
1 polymer ?
#
loop_
_entity_poly.entity_id
_entity_poly.type
_entity_poly.pdbx_seq_one_letter_code
_entity_poly.pdbx_strand_id
1 'polypeptide(L)'
;MPGAHPLESLLEPREFIRRNGVPPAPAERPLTPRVFRNHCRSPNGSGCARAHYTSPPVGEFEALCANDDDLATLRTSVREFLAADRAAYGWQPAVDCWLAAWDPEFSVRLAQAGFVGLTIPTEYGGHGLGHLHRYVVTEELLAHGAPVAAHWIADRQVAPGLLTYGSEEQRRRLLPRIAAGRLSSAIGMSEHGAGSDLAAVATRATEVGGGWRIDGTKVWTSGAHVADQIVVLARTAPVDRDHRHAGFSQFIVRTDSPGVTISPIVLMNGEHHFNEVLFEGVFVPDADVLGEIGNGWHQVTAELGFERSGPERILSTATLVFEALAALGRGDVDDRTAAEVGDLMARMVSLRQLSISVARELSEGRDANTRAALVKDLGTRFEQESVEIVDDLLTYLDEHAPEAGRLRGLLATGRLHSPLFTLRGGTNEVLRGVVARGLGVR
;
A
#
# COMPACT_ATOMS: atom_id res chain seq x y z
N MET A 1 -21.51 -13.13 -24.79
CA MET A 1 -20.11 -13.14 -24.41
C MET A 1 -19.98 -12.13 -23.30
N PRO A 2 -19.46 -12.43 -22.08
CA PRO A 2 -19.23 -11.42 -21.07
C PRO A 2 -18.17 -10.47 -21.61
N GLY A 3 -18.46 -9.15 -21.57
CA GLY A 3 -17.55 -8.11 -22.04
C GLY A 3 -16.25 -8.11 -21.26
N ALA A 4 -15.12 -7.92 -21.95
CA ALA A 4 -13.80 -7.79 -21.36
C ALA A 4 -13.80 -6.71 -20.26
N HIS A 5 -13.16 -6.99 -19.12
CA HIS A 5 -13.04 -6.03 -18.04
C HIS A 5 -12.23 -4.80 -18.51
N PRO A 6 -12.57 -3.55 -18.15
CA PRO A 6 -11.87 -2.34 -18.60
C PRO A 6 -10.35 -2.37 -18.44
N LEU A 7 -9.82 -3.14 -17.46
CA LEU A 7 -8.38 -3.37 -17.31
C LEU A 7 -7.74 -4.14 -18.48
N GLU A 8 -8.48 -4.97 -19.23
CA GLU A 8 -7.91 -5.68 -20.37
C GLU A 8 -7.52 -4.70 -21.48
N SER A 9 -8.31 -3.66 -21.70
CA SER A 9 -7.98 -2.60 -22.67
C SER A 9 -6.84 -1.69 -22.22
N LEU A 10 -6.58 -1.60 -20.90
CA LEU A 10 -5.49 -0.81 -20.33
C LEU A 10 -4.15 -1.53 -20.32
N LEU A 11 -4.16 -2.85 -20.34
CA LEU A 11 -2.95 -3.68 -20.24
C LEU A 11 -2.31 -3.95 -21.61
N GLU A 12 -3.05 -3.74 -22.72
CA GLU A 12 -2.57 -3.85 -24.08
C GLU A 12 -2.76 -2.54 -24.87
N PRO A 13 -1.87 -1.55 -24.72
CA PRO A 13 -1.98 -0.26 -25.44
C PRO A 13 -2.10 -0.40 -26.95
N ARG A 14 -1.57 -1.50 -27.51
CA ARG A 14 -1.62 -1.78 -28.97
C ARG A 14 -3.02 -2.12 -29.47
N GLU A 15 -3.88 -2.76 -28.68
CA GLU A 15 -5.26 -3.08 -29.08
C GLU A 15 -6.19 -1.87 -28.99
N PHE A 16 -6.01 -1.03 -27.97
CA PHE A 16 -6.75 0.23 -27.84
C PHE A 16 -6.49 1.18 -29.01
N ILE A 17 -5.21 1.31 -29.42
CA ILE A 17 -4.80 2.12 -30.56
C ILE A 17 -5.36 1.55 -31.89
N ARG A 18 -5.45 0.22 -32.05
CA ARG A 18 -6.02 -0.43 -33.24
C ARG A 18 -7.53 -0.21 -33.38
N ARG A 19 -8.28 -0.20 -32.30
CA ARG A 19 -9.75 -0.02 -32.35
C ARG A 19 -10.17 1.42 -32.64
N ASN A 20 -9.35 2.40 -32.24
CA ASN A 20 -9.73 3.81 -32.32
C ASN A 20 -9.05 4.61 -33.45
N GLY A 21 -8.43 3.95 -34.42
CA GLY A 21 -8.02 4.57 -35.70
C GLY A 21 -6.85 5.57 -35.60
N VAL A 22 -6.04 5.52 -34.52
CA VAL A 22 -4.85 6.36 -34.39
C VAL A 22 -3.74 5.83 -35.31
N PRO A 23 -3.18 6.64 -36.24
CA PRO A 23 -2.11 6.16 -37.15
C PRO A 23 -0.84 5.83 -36.35
N PRO A 24 -0.09 4.79 -36.76
CA PRO A 24 1.13 4.39 -36.07
C PRO A 24 2.20 5.50 -36.20
N ALA A 25 2.87 5.78 -35.09
CA ALA A 25 4.04 6.66 -35.09
C ALA A 25 5.14 6.10 -36.01
N PRO A 26 5.94 6.96 -36.69
CA PRO A 26 6.98 6.49 -37.59
C PRO A 26 8.04 5.67 -36.83
N ALA A 27 8.47 4.56 -37.43
CA ALA A 27 9.43 3.61 -36.87
C ALA A 27 10.75 4.30 -36.50
N GLU A 28 11.08 4.33 -35.24
CA GLU A 28 12.41 4.75 -34.74
C GLU A 28 13.47 3.71 -35.14
N ARG A 29 14.58 4.21 -35.67
CA ARG A 29 15.77 3.41 -35.98
C ARG A 29 16.42 2.92 -34.67
N PRO A 30 16.95 1.69 -34.60
CA PRO A 30 17.59 1.19 -33.40
C PRO A 30 18.87 1.99 -33.08
N LEU A 31 18.90 2.58 -31.89
CA LEU A 31 20.10 3.21 -31.32
C LEU A 31 21.03 2.12 -30.80
N THR A 32 22.23 2.04 -31.38
CA THR A 32 23.34 1.19 -30.90
C THR A 32 23.82 1.68 -29.53
N PRO A 33 24.10 0.82 -28.55
CA PRO A 33 24.60 1.25 -27.26
C PRO A 33 26.07 1.70 -27.36
N ARG A 34 26.30 2.98 -27.03
CA ARG A 34 27.68 3.47 -26.79
C ARG A 34 28.08 3.09 -25.36
N VAL A 35 29.08 2.23 -25.28
CA VAL A 35 29.76 1.87 -24.03
C VAL A 35 30.57 3.06 -23.54
N PHE A 36 30.17 3.70 -22.46
CA PHE A 36 31.01 4.63 -21.72
C PHE A 36 31.81 3.87 -20.66
N ARG A 37 33.11 3.72 -20.91
CA ARG A 37 34.08 3.32 -19.88
C ARG A 37 34.49 4.55 -19.10
N ASN A 38 34.05 4.66 -17.85
CA ASN A 38 34.61 5.63 -16.92
C ASN A 38 35.64 4.96 -16.02
N HIS A 39 36.91 5.41 -16.23
CA HIS A 39 38.02 5.17 -15.31
C HIS A 39 37.91 6.18 -14.15
N CYS A 40 37.59 5.73 -12.96
CA CYS A 40 37.85 6.49 -11.74
C CYS A 40 39.04 5.85 -11.01
N ARG A 41 40.16 6.54 -11.03
CA ARG A 41 41.25 6.36 -10.05
C ARG A 41 41.00 7.29 -8.88
N SER A 42 40.95 6.74 -7.67
CA SER A 42 40.98 7.51 -6.43
C SER A 42 42.29 7.22 -5.71
N PRO A 43 43.02 8.24 -5.26
CA PRO A 43 44.11 8.07 -4.32
C PRO A 43 43.64 8.32 -2.89
N ASN A 44 44.23 7.58 -1.97
CA ASN A 44 44.26 7.69 -0.52
C ASN A 44 43.26 6.84 0.28
N GLY A 45 43.86 5.80 0.89
CA GLY A 45 43.21 4.90 1.82
C GLY A 45 42.90 5.52 3.17
N SER A 46 41.73 5.19 3.65
CA SER A 46 41.42 5.09 5.08
C SER A 46 40.31 4.04 5.21
N GLY A 47 40.58 3.00 5.99
CA GLY A 47 39.73 1.84 6.14
C GLY A 47 38.42 2.18 6.85
N CYS A 48 37.32 1.80 6.23
CA CYS A 48 36.01 1.71 6.87
C CYS A 48 35.64 0.22 6.93
N ALA A 49 35.35 -0.27 8.12
CA ALA A 49 34.99 -1.66 8.35
C ALA A 49 33.71 -1.99 7.56
N ARG A 50 33.84 -2.88 6.57
CA ARG A 50 32.72 -3.45 5.82
C ARG A 50 32.04 -4.50 6.71
N ALA A 51 30.80 -4.24 7.09
CA ALA A 51 29.90 -5.32 7.46
C ALA A 51 29.74 -6.24 6.24
N HIS A 52 30.15 -7.51 6.39
CA HIS A 52 30.01 -8.51 5.35
C HIS A 52 28.55 -8.89 5.19
N TYR A 53 27.87 -8.28 4.23
CA TYR A 53 26.62 -8.80 3.68
C TYR A 53 27.02 -9.88 2.68
N THR A 54 26.79 -11.14 3.02
CA THR A 54 26.94 -12.26 2.07
C THR A 54 25.72 -12.25 1.16
N SER A 55 25.91 -11.86 -0.08
CA SER A 55 24.89 -12.00 -1.13
C SER A 55 24.49 -13.47 -1.28
N PRO A 56 23.19 -13.80 -1.43
CA PRO A 56 22.77 -15.17 -1.75
C PRO A 56 23.37 -15.63 -3.10
N PRO A 57 23.53 -16.95 -3.30
CA PRO A 57 24.13 -17.48 -4.52
C PRO A 57 23.30 -17.14 -5.76
N VAL A 58 23.99 -16.85 -6.87
CA VAL A 58 23.45 -16.33 -8.13
C VAL A 58 22.29 -17.17 -8.72
N GLY A 59 22.17 -18.46 -8.38
CA GLY A 59 21.08 -19.33 -8.83
C GLY A 59 19.72 -19.09 -8.15
N GLU A 60 19.68 -18.43 -6.97
CA GLU A 60 18.42 -18.06 -6.32
C GLU A 60 17.87 -16.71 -6.83
N PHE A 61 18.73 -15.90 -7.45
CA PHE A 61 18.33 -14.60 -8.03
C PHE A 61 17.52 -14.73 -9.33
N GLU A 62 17.80 -15.77 -10.15
CA GLU A 62 17.03 -16.03 -11.37
C GLU A 62 15.60 -16.48 -11.10
N ALA A 63 15.34 -17.15 -9.98
CA ALA A 63 14.00 -17.57 -9.57
C ALA A 63 13.12 -16.41 -9.04
N LEU A 64 13.70 -15.25 -8.71
CA LEU A 64 12.99 -14.05 -8.22
C LEU A 64 12.62 -13.06 -9.32
N CYS A 65 13.16 -13.21 -10.52
CA CYS A 65 12.81 -12.41 -11.70
C CYS A 65 11.57 -13.03 -12.37
N ALA A 66 10.37 -12.58 -11.96
CA ALA A 66 9.13 -12.94 -12.66
C ALA A 66 9.25 -12.53 -14.14
N ASN A 67 9.03 -13.47 -15.04
CA ASN A 67 8.87 -13.13 -16.44
C ASN A 67 7.46 -12.57 -16.70
N ASP A 68 7.28 -11.87 -17.82
CA ASP A 68 5.98 -11.22 -18.12
C ASP A 68 4.85 -12.26 -18.30
N ASP A 69 5.15 -13.48 -18.76
CA ASP A 69 4.17 -14.56 -18.93
C ASP A 69 3.67 -15.11 -17.58
N ASP A 70 4.55 -15.23 -16.58
CA ASP A 70 4.18 -15.66 -15.23
C ASP A 70 3.27 -14.62 -14.56
N LEU A 71 3.60 -13.34 -14.72
CA LEU A 71 2.77 -12.25 -14.18
C LEU A 71 1.41 -12.16 -14.88
N ALA A 72 1.34 -12.44 -16.18
CA ALA A 72 0.09 -12.48 -16.92
C ALA A 72 -0.80 -13.66 -16.48
N THR A 73 -0.19 -14.83 -16.26
CA THR A 73 -0.87 -16.01 -15.74
C THR A 73 -1.40 -15.77 -14.33
N LEU A 74 -0.57 -15.19 -13.44
CA LEU A 74 -0.98 -14.82 -12.09
C LEU A 74 -2.18 -13.86 -12.11
N ARG A 75 -2.12 -12.85 -12.97
CA ARG A 75 -3.21 -11.87 -13.15
C ARG A 75 -4.53 -12.55 -13.52
N THR A 76 -4.49 -13.46 -14.49
CA THR A 76 -5.66 -14.23 -14.91
C THR A 76 -6.23 -15.04 -13.75
N SER A 77 -5.39 -15.76 -13.01
CA SER A 77 -5.82 -16.55 -11.86
C SER A 77 -6.46 -15.71 -10.75
N VAL A 78 -5.95 -14.51 -10.47
CA VAL A 78 -6.56 -13.59 -9.49
C VAL A 78 -7.94 -13.14 -9.97
N ARG A 79 -8.11 -12.79 -11.24
CA ARG A 79 -9.40 -12.38 -11.82
C ARG A 79 -10.43 -13.51 -11.76
N GLU A 80 -10.05 -14.72 -12.10
CA GLU A 80 -10.90 -15.91 -12.02
C GLU A 80 -11.35 -16.16 -10.58
N PHE A 81 -10.42 -16.08 -9.62
CA PHE A 81 -10.75 -16.18 -8.19
C PHE A 81 -11.75 -15.10 -7.77
N LEU A 82 -11.48 -13.83 -8.09
CA LEU A 82 -12.36 -12.71 -7.70
C LEU A 82 -13.77 -12.86 -8.29
N ALA A 83 -13.88 -13.27 -9.53
CA ALA A 83 -15.17 -13.49 -10.19
C ALA A 83 -15.96 -14.63 -9.51
N ALA A 84 -15.30 -15.75 -9.23
CA ALA A 84 -15.90 -16.91 -8.56
C ALA A 84 -16.28 -16.61 -7.12
N ASP A 85 -15.39 -15.99 -6.33
CA ASP A 85 -15.63 -15.65 -4.92
C ASP A 85 -16.76 -14.63 -4.79
N ARG A 86 -16.78 -13.59 -5.63
CA ARG A 86 -17.87 -12.62 -5.66
C ARG A 86 -19.22 -13.27 -5.99
N ALA A 87 -19.24 -14.17 -6.96
CA ALA A 87 -20.47 -14.89 -7.33
C ALA A 87 -20.96 -15.80 -6.18
N ALA A 88 -20.05 -16.42 -5.43
CA ALA A 88 -20.37 -17.32 -4.34
C ALA A 88 -20.78 -16.60 -3.05
N TYR A 89 -20.14 -15.47 -2.71
CA TYR A 89 -20.32 -14.80 -1.42
C TYR A 89 -20.98 -13.42 -1.49
N GLY A 90 -21.19 -12.88 -2.70
CA GLY A 90 -22.03 -11.69 -2.92
C GLY A 90 -21.44 -10.36 -2.43
N TRP A 91 -20.12 -10.28 -2.11
CA TRP A 91 -19.53 -9.01 -1.70
C TRP A 91 -19.62 -7.95 -2.80
N GLN A 92 -19.74 -6.70 -2.39
CA GLN A 92 -19.87 -5.59 -3.32
C GLN A 92 -18.55 -4.84 -3.45
N PRO A 93 -18.12 -4.51 -4.69
CA PRO A 93 -16.94 -3.66 -4.89
C PRO A 93 -17.08 -2.31 -4.19
N ALA A 94 -16.03 -1.89 -3.51
CA ALA A 94 -16.01 -0.66 -2.73
C ALA A 94 -14.90 0.30 -3.19
N VAL A 95 -15.18 1.60 -3.10
CA VAL A 95 -14.15 2.64 -3.15
C VAL A 95 -13.34 2.55 -1.87
N ASP A 96 -12.02 2.77 -1.98
CA ASP A 96 -11.08 2.72 -0.86
C ASP A 96 -11.14 1.40 -0.07
N CYS A 97 -11.33 0.30 -0.78
CA CYS A 97 -11.66 -1.02 -0.24
C CYS A 97 -10.61 -1.55 0.75
N TRP A 98 -9.35 -1.14 0.62
CA TRP A 98 -8.28 -1.55 1.52
C TRP A 98 -8.33 -0.88 2.90
N LEU A 99 -9.11 0.20 3.05
CA LEU A 99 -9.42 0.84 4.32
C LEU A 99 -10.82 0.46 4.82
N ALA A 100 -11.81 0.50 3.92
CA ALA A 100 -13.22 0.49 4.27
C ALA A 100 -13.86 -0.91 4.23
N ALA A 101 -13.40 -1.80 3.34
CA ALA A 101 -14.06 -3.09 3.13
C ALA A 101 -13.41 -4.20 3.98
N TRP A 102 -13.95 -4.40 5.17
CA TRP A 102 -13.48 -5.40 6.15
C TRP A 102 -14.23 -6.72 6.00
N ASP A 103 -13.53 -7.77 5.56
CA ASP A 103 -14.02 -9.16 5.49
C ASP A 103 -12.88 -10.13 5.82
N PRO A 104 -12.80 -10.63 7.08
CA PRO A 104 -11.76 -11.57 7.47
C PRO A 104 -11.92 -12.94 6.79
N GLU A 105 -13.14 -13.36 6.47
CA GLU A 105 -13.38 -14.63 5.78
C GLU A 105 -12.90 -14.55 4.33
N PHE A 106 -13.09 -13.41 3.65
CA PHE A 106 -12.48 -13.17 2.33
C PHE A 106 -10.96 -13.28 2.40
N SER A 107 -10.33 -12.71 3.43
CA SER A 107 -8.87 -12.77 3.62
C SER A 107 -8.38 -14.22 3.75
N VAL A 108 -9.11 -15.08 4.46
CA VAL A 108 -8.79 -16.52 4.57
C VAL A 108 -8.96 -17.22 3.23
N ARG A 109 -10.04 -16.96 2.49
CA ARG A 109 -10.27 -17.57 1.17
C ARG A 109 -9.21 -17.12 0.15
N LEU A 110 -8.85 -15.83 0.18
CA LEU A 110 -7.77 -15.27 -0.64
C LEU A 110 -6.43 -15.94 -0.34
N ALA A 111 -6.11 -16.17 0.94
CA ALA A 111 -4.91 -16.87 1.37
C ALA A 111 -4.91 -18.34 0.92
N GLN A 112 -6.04 -19.04 1.02
CA GLN A 112 -6.18 -20.41 0.54
C GLN A 112 -5.99 -20.53 -0.98
N ALA A 113 -6.33 -19.48 -1.73
CA ALA A 113 -6.06 -19.38 -3.16
C ALA A 113 -4.60 -19.01 -3.50
N GLY A 114 -3.75 -18.73 -2.48
CA GLY A 114 -2.33 -18.43 -2.67
C GLY A 114 -2.03 -16.95 -2.94
N PHE A 115 -2.94 -16.03 -2.61
CA PHE A 115 -2.80 -14.60 -2.94
C PHE A 115 -2.52 -13.68 -1.74
N VAL A 116 -2.25 -14.25 -0.55
CA VAL A 116 -1.76 -13.54 0.65
C VAL A 116 -0.41 -14.11 1.04
N GLY A 117 0.46 -13.29 1.66
CA GLY A 117 1.79 -13.73 2.09
C GLY A 117 2.77 -13.99 0.94
N LEU A 118 2.56 -13.35 -0.20
CA LEU A 118 3.35 -13.60 -1.42
C LEU A 118 4.85 -13.39 -1.21
N THR A 119 5.24 -12.35 -0.46
CA THR A 119 6.66 -12.03 -0.18
C THR A 119 7.18 -12.66 1.11
N ILE A 120 6.34 -13.36 1.87
CA ILE A 120 6.75 -14.09 3.06
C ILE A 120 7.46 -15.38 2.61
N PRO A 121 8.66 -15.70 3.16
CA PRO A 121 9.37 -16.94 2.84
C PRO A 121 8.53 -18.19 3.12
N THR A 122 8.79 -19.25 2.35
CA THR A 122 8.06 -20.53 2.47
C THR A 122 8.24 -21.21 3.83
N GLU A 123 9.39 -21.00 4.48
CA GLU A 123 9.66 -21.50 5.83
C GLU A 123 8.73 -20.93 6.91
N TYR A 124 8.10 -19.76 6.63
CA TYR A 124 7.09 -19.12 7.47
C TYR A 124 5.67 -19.25 6.88
N GLY A 125 5.47 -20.18 5.95
CA GLY A 125 4.14 -20.46 5.39
C GLY A 125 3.68 -19.50 4.28
N GLY A 126 4.57 -18.62 3.78
CA GLY A 126 4.32 -17.77 2.62
C GLY A 126 4.73 -18.44 1.31
N HIS A 127 4.85 -17.66 0.25
CA HIS A 127 5.13 -18.13 -1.10
C HIS A 127 6.56 -17.84 -1.59
N GLY A 128 7.33 -16.99 -0.90
CA GLY A 128 8.70 -16.62 -1.28
C GLY A 128 8.80 -15.90 -2.64
N LEU A 129 7.74 -15.24 -3.07
CA LEU A 129 7.66 -14.52 -4.35
C LEU A 129 8.16 -13.07 -4.22
N GLY A 130 8.44 -12.43 -5.35
CA GLY A 130 8.94 -11.05 -5.39
C GLY A 130 7.85 -9.97 -5.34
N HIS A 131 8.29 -8.72 -5.21
CA HIS A 131 7.41 -7.54 -5.12
C HIS A 131 6.55 -7.32 -6.38
N LEU A 132 6.98 -7.78 -7.56
CA LEU A 132 6.16 -7.71 -8.78
C LEU A 132 4.94 -8.62 -8.73
N HIS A 133 5.08 -9.83 -8.17
CA HIS A 133 3.93 -10.73 -7.95
C HIS A 133 2.92 -10.09 -6.99
N ARG A 134 3.41 -9.57 -5.85
CA ARG A 134 2.56 -8.84 -4.90
C ARG A 134 1.89 -7.63 -5.56
N TYR A 135 2.62 -6.89 -6.41
CA TYR A 135 2.06 -5.76 -7.16
C TYR A 135 0.88 -6.17 -8.02
N VAL A 136 1.03 -7.24 -8.83
CA VAL A 136 -0.02 -7.74 -9.73
C VAL A 136 -1.26 -8.16 -8.97
N VAL A 137 -1.10 -8.94 -7.89
CA VAL A 137 -2.24 -9.37 -7.05
C VAL A 137 -2.92 -8.16 -6.43
N THR A 138 -2.16 -7.25 -5.83
CA THR A 138 -2.70 -6.04 -5.20
C THR A 138 -3.46 -5.16 -6.20
N GLU A 139 -2.92 -5.00 -7.41
CA GLU A 139 -3.53 -4.23 -8.49
C GLU A 139 -4.91 -4.79 -8.86
N GLU A 140 -5.02 -6.10 -9.05
CA GLU A 140 -6.30 -6.75 -9.38
C GLU A 140 -7.31 -6.65 -8.23
N LEU A 141 -6.88 -6.88 -6.99
CA LEU A 141 -7.74 -6.76 -5.81
C LEU A 141 -8.38 -5.36 -5.70
N LEU A 142 -7.57 -4.31 -5.87
CA LEU A 142 -8.03 -2.92 -5.76
C LEU A 142 -8.89 -2.51 -6.94
N ALA A 143 -8.52 -2.91 -8.16
CA ALA A 143 -9.28 -2.60 -9.36
C ALA A 143 -10.68 -3.21 -9.32
N HIS A 144 -10.86 -4.36 -8.66
CA HIS A 144 -12.15 -5.00 -8.45
C HIS A 144 -12.87 -4.52 -7.18
N GLY A 145 -12.26 -3.64 -6.37
CA GLY A 145 -12.83 -3.17 -5.12
C GLY A 145 -13.05 -4.27 -4.08
N ALA A 146 -12.19 -5.29 -4.06
CA ALA A 146 -12.32 -6.47 -3.21
C ALA A 146 -12.16 -6.13 -1.72
N PRO A 147 -12.82 -6.85 -0.78
CA PRO A 147 -12.82 -6.53 0.64
C PRO A 147 -11.53 -6.97 1.35
N VAL A 148 -10.44 -6.24 1.14
CA VAL A 148 -9.08 -6.60 1.54
C VAL A 148 -8.61 -6.00 2.88
N ALA A 149 -9.40 -5.15 3.52
CA ALA A 149 -8.95 -4.37 4.69
C ALA A 149 -8.47 -5.24 5.86
N ALA A 150 -9.03 -6.46 6.06
CA ALA A 150 -8.71 -7.28 7.21
C ALA A 150 -7.27 -7.83 7.23
N HIS A 151 -6.67 -8.17 6.08
CA HIS A 151 -5.28 -8.64 6.00
C HIS A 151 -4.30 -7.55 5.57
N TRP A 152 -4.80 -6.40 5.11
CA TRP A 152 -4.01 -5.40 4.40
C TRP A 152 -2.78 -4.92 5.15
N ILE A 153 -2.97 -4.42 6.36
CA ILE A 153 -1.85 -3.88 7.18
C ILE A 153 -0.90 -4.99 7.60
N ALA A 154 -1.44 -6.16 7.99
CA ALA A 154 -0.64 -7.30 8.41
C ALA A 154 0.31 -7.78 7.31
N ASP A 155 -0.20 -8.02 6.09
CA ASP A 155 0.59 -8.53 4.95
C ASP A 155 1.54 -7.47 4.37
N ARG A 156 1.11 -6.21 4.30
CA ARG A 156 1.84 -5.18 3.58
C ARG A 156 2.86 -4.40 4.40
N GLN A 157 2.62 -4.23 5.70
CA GLN A 157 3.44 -3.38 6.57
C GLN A 157 4.06 -4.20 7.69
N VAL A 158 3.27 -5.00 8.41
CA VAL A 158 3.77 -5.75 9.56
C VAL A 158 4.67 -6.92 9.13
N ALA A 159 4.30 -7.69 8.10
CA ALA A 159 5.12 -8.80 7.63
C ALA A 159 6.52 -8.36 7.15
N PRO A 160 6.70 -7.33 6.31
CA PRO A 160 8.02 -6.80 5.97
C PRO A 160 8.82 -6.32 7.18
N GLY A 161 8.16 -5.66 8.15
CA GLY A 161 8.78 -5.24 9.40
C GLY A 161 9.29 -6.42 10.22
N LEU A 162 8.49 -7.49 10.36
CA LEU A 162 8.87 -8.72 11.03
C LEU A 162 10.03 -9.43 10.32
N LEU A 163 10.02 -9.49 8.99
CA LEU A 163 11.10 -10.09 8.20
C LEU A 163 12.42 -9.36 8.36
N THR A 164 12.37 -8.03 8.49
CA THR A 164 13.58 -7.19 8.60
C THR A 164 14.09 -7.11 10.04
N TYR A 165 13.18 -6.88 11.00
CA TYR A 165 13.55 -6.50 12.38
C TYR A 165 13.09 -7.49 13.44
N GLY A 166 12.12 -8.35 13.13
CA GLY A 166 11.56 -9.29 14.10
C GLY A 166 12.55 -10.37 14.53
N SER A 167 12.41 -10.86 15.75
CA SER A 167 13.11 -12.06 16.23
C SER A 167 12.61 -13.30 15.50
N GLU A 168 13.40 -14.36 15.51
CA GLU A 168 12.98 -15.65 14.93
C GLU A 168 11.69 -16.19 15.58
N GLU A 169 11.53 -15.99 16.90
CA GLU A 169 10.32 -16.35 17.62
C GLU A 169 9.10 -15.58 17.10
N GLN A 170 9.23 -14.26 16.90
CA GLN A 170 8.17 -13.42 16.35
C GLN A 170 7.81 -13.84 14.91
N ARG A 171 8.82 -14.11 14.06
CA ARG A 171 8.60 -14.58 12.70
C ARG A 171 7.82 -15.87 12.66
N ARG A 172 8.24 -16.89 13.44
CA ARG A 172 7.56 -18.21 13.51
C ARG A 172 6.16 -18.12 14.11
N ARG A 173 5.93 -17.19 15.01
CA ARG A 173 4.62 -17.00 15.66
C ARG A 173 3.62 -16.24 14.79
N LEU A 174 4.06 -15.21 14.09
CA LEU A 174 3.17 -14.24 13.44
C LEU A 174 3.06 -14.44 11.92
N LEU A 175 4.17 -14.66 11.21
CA LEU A 175 4.15 -14.74 9.75
C LEU A 175 3.25 -15.85 9.19
N PRO A 176 3.19 -17.08 9.76
CA PRO A 176 2.27 -18.11 9.26
C PRO A 176 0.80 -17.71 9.39
N ARG A 177 0.44 -16.97 10.44
CA ARG A 177 -0.93 -16.47 10.63
C ARG A 177 -1.27 -15.35 9.64
N ILE A 178 -0.31 -14.48 9.33
CA ILE A 178 -0.44 -13.44 8.30
C ILE A 178 -0.62 -14.09 6.93
N ALA A 179 0.27 -15.02 6.56
CA ALA A 179 0.20 -15.73 5.29
C ALA A 179 -1.11 -16.50 5.09
N ALA A 180 -1.70 -17.00 6.18
CA ALA A 180 -3.01 -17.67 6.17
C ALA A 180 -4.21 -16.71 6.16
N GLY A 181 -4.01 -15.39 6.16
CA GLY A 181 -5.08 -14.39 6.25
C GLY A 181 -5.82 -14.38 7.59
N ARG A 182 -5.20 -14.88 8.67
CA ARG A 182 -5.80 -15.11 10.00
C ARG A 182 -5.22 -14.23 11.10
N LEU A 183 -4.46 -13.21 10.74
CA LEU A 183 -3.95 -12.20 11.66
C LEU A 183 -4.21 -10.84 11.05
N SER A 184 -5.01 -10.05 11.73
CA SER A 184 -5.23 -8.65 11.40
C SER A 184 -4.37 -7.77 12.29
N SER A 185 -3.87 -6.68 11.75
CA SER A 185 -3.01 -5.75 12.47
C SER A 185 -3.42 -4.31 12.22
N ALA A 186 -3.19 -3.47 13.21
CA ALA A 186 -3.26 -2.02 13.11
C ALA A 186 -1.89 -1.39 13.42
N ILE A 187 -1.73 -0.11 13.09
CA ILE A 187 -0.50 0.64 13.38
C ILE A 187 -0.85 1.88 14.18
N GLY A 188 -0.29 2.00 15.38
CA GLY A 188 -0.45 3.13 16.27
C GLY A 188 0.79 4.04 16.25
N MET A 189 0.78 5.03 15.35
CA MET A 189 1.85 6.02 15.24
C MET A 189 1.39 7.40 15.70
N SER A 190 0.37 7.97 15.04
CA SER A 190 -0.10 9.34 15.23
C SER A 190 -0.70 9.57 16.61
N GLU A 191 -0.58 10.80 17.11
CA GLU A 191 -1.20 11.30 18.34
C GLU A 191 -1.86 12.66 18.08
N HIS A 192 -2.66 13.19 19.02
CA HIS A 192 -3.30 14.49 18.88
C HIS A 192 -2.31 15.64 18.58
N GLY A 193 -1.09 15.56 19.13
CA GLY A 193 -0.02 16.53 18.93
C GLY A 193 1.07 16.08 17.95
N ALA A 194 0.98 14.88 17.36
CA ALA A 194 2.04 14.29 16.56
C ALA A 194 1.49 13.52 15.35
N GLY A 195 1.26 14.25 14.25
CA GLY A 195 0.89 13.69 12.94
C GLY A 195 2.06 13.79 11.97
N SER A 196 2.12 14.85 11.16
CA SER A 196 3.25 15.11 10.25
C SER A 196 4.58 15.29 10.98
N ASP A 197 4.57 15.85 12.18
CA ASP A 197 5.72 15.87 13.10
C ASP A 197 5.69 14.63 14.01
N LEU A 198 5.96 13.47 13.43
CA LEU A 198 5.96 12.20 14.17
C LEU A 198 7.02 12.17 15.28
N ALA A 199 8.08 12.98 15.18
CA ALA A 199 9.08 13.09 16.25
C ALA A 199 8.56 13.76 17.53
N ALA A 200 7.34 14.31 17.51
CA ALA A 200 6.67 14.85 18.69
C ALA A 200 5.85 13.80 19.48
N VAL A 201 5.86 12.52 19.09
CA VAL A 201 5.17 11.43 19.80
C VAL A 201 5.52 11.44 21.29
N ALA A 202 4.49 11.41 22.13
CA ALA A 202 4.57 11.48 23.58
C ALA A 202 4.23 10.14 24.28
N THR A 203 3.59 9.19 23.61
CA THR A 203 3.37 7.82 24.13
C THR A 203 4.70 7.27 24.63
N ARG A 204 4.73 6.76 25.87
CA ARG A 204 5.91 6.34 26.57
C ARG A 204 5.89 4.84 26.84
N ALA A 205 7.02 4.18 26.68
CA ALA A 205 7.26 2.83 27.16
C ALA A 205 8.35 2.89 28.25
N THR A 206 8.02 2.40 29.44
CA THR A 206 8.92 2.34 30.58
C THR A 206 9.30 0.90 30.85
N GLU A 207 10.60 0.61 30.97
CA GLU A 207 11.10 -0.71 31.28
C GLU A 207 10.65 -1.15 32.68
N VAL A 208 10.17 -2.39 32.78
CA VAL A 208 9.76 -3.05 34.02
C VAL A 208 10.26 -4.49 34.01
N GLY A 209 10.13 -5.22 35.13
CA GLY A 209 10.62 -6.59 35.19
C GLY A 209 9.97 -7.49 34.10
N GLY A 210 10.77 -7.95 33.14
CA GLY A 210 10.38 -8.88 32.06
C GLY A 210 9.65 -8.23 30.89
N GLY A 211 9.67 -6.91 30.75
CA GLY A 211 9.04 -6.21 29.64
C GLY A 211 8.90 -4.72 29.83
N TRP A 212 7.87 -4.16 29.23
CA TRP A 212 7.63 -2.72 29.11
C TRP A 212 6.21 -2.36 29.53
N ARG A 213 6.03 -1.18 30.10
CA ARG A 213 4.73 -0.59 30.39
C ARG A 213 4.48 0.58 29.46
N ILE A 214 3.41 0.52 28.68
CA ILE A 214 3.05 1.55 27.72
C ILE A 214 1.94 2.43 28.28
N ASP A 215 2.16 3.75 28.22
CA ASP A 215 1.21 4.80 28.58
C ASP A 215 1.14 5.86 27.48
N GLY A 216 -0.08 6.20 27.03
CA GLY A 216 -0.32 7.24 26.02
C GLY A 216 -1.57 7.01 25.21
N THR A 217 -1.78 7.87 24.22
CA THR A 217 -2.97 7.81 23.35
C THR A 217 -2.57 7.93 21.89
N LYS A 218 -3.01 6.96 21.08
CA LYS A 218 -2.85 7.00 19.61
C LYS A 218 -4.18 7.40 18.97
N VAL A 219 -4.11 8.13 17.86
CA VAL A 219 -5.29 8.54 17.08
C VAL A 219 -5.16 8.12 15.63
N TRP A 220 -6.27 8.08 14.92
CA TRP A 220 -6.32 7.68 13.51
C TRP A 220 -5.82 6.27 13.26
N THR A 221 -5.89 5.39 14.27
CA THR A 221 -5.48 3.99 14.17
C THR A 221 -6.51 3.20 13.37
N SER A 222 -6.21 2.95 12.09
CA SER A 222 -7.10 2.26 11.15
C SER A 222 -7.38 0.84 11.62
N GLY A 223 -8.66 0.46 11.69
CA GLY A 223 -9.10 -0.89 11.96
C GLY A 223 -8.78 -1.43 13.37
N ALA A 224 -8.31 -0.60 14.32
CA ALA A 224 -7.91 -1.10 15.66
C ALA A 224 -9.03 -1.86 16.39
N HIS A 225 -10.29 -1.45 16.21
CA HIS A 225 -11.45 -2.07 16.87
C HIS A 225 -11.75 -3.51 16.39
N VAL A 226 -11.17 -3.93 15.28
CA VAL A 226 -11.34 -5.26 14.66
C VAL A 226 -10.01 -5.99 14.44
N ALA A 227 -8.88 -5.37 14.79
CA ALA A 227 -7.55 -5.97 14.67
C ALA A 227 -7.22 -6.87 15.89
N ASP A 228 -6.40 -7.90 15.67
CA ASP A 228 -5.85 -8.76 16.72
C ASP A 228 -4.75 -8.06 17.53
N GLN A 229 -3.98 -7.19 16.86
CA GLN A 229 -2.82 -6.52 17.44
C GLN A 229 -2.57 -5.14 16.82
N ILE A 230 -1.82 -4.31 17.55
CA ILE A 230 -1.37 -2.99 17.11
C ILE A 230 0.15 -2.93 17.22
N VAL A 231 0.84 -2.51 16.16
CA VAL A 231 2.26 -2.13 16.25
C VAL A 231 2.33 -0.67 16.70
N VAL A 232 2.80 -0.45 17.91
CA VAL A 232 2.79 0.85 18.59
C VAL A 232 4.17 1.47 18.60
N LEU A 233 4.30 2.70 18.10
CA LEU A 233 5.49 3.53 18.26
C LEU A 233 5.45 4.26 19.59
N ALA A 234 6.45 4.06 20.45
CA ALA A 234 6.55 4.72 21.75
C ALA A 234 7.97 5.20 22.04
N ARG A 235 8.10 6.15 22.96
CA ARG A 235 9.39 6.61 23.47
C ARG A 235 9.87 5.71 24.60
N THR A 236 11.07 5.22 24.47
CA THR A 236 11.82 4.43 25.47
C THR A 236 12.92 5.24 26.17
N ALA A 237 13.17 6.48 25.68
CA ALA A 237 14.12 7.41 26.29
C ALA A 237 13.54 8.83 26.34
N PRO A 238 14.03 9.71 27.24
CA PRO A 238 13.69 11.11 27.26
C PRO A 238 13.97 11.80 25.93
N VAL A 239 13.21 12.88 25.65
CA VAL A 239 13.42 13.67 24.42
C VAL A 239 14.80 14.31 24.44
N ASP A 240 15.63 13.95 23.46
CA ASP A 240 16.87 14.63 23.13
C ASP A 240 16.57 15.71 22.08
N ARG A 241 16.81 17.00 22.40
CA ARG A 241 16.54 18.11 21.49
C ARG A 241 17.51 18.17 20.32
N ASP A 242 18.72 17.68 20.51
CA ASP A 242 19.76 17.66 19.49
C ASP A 242 19.62 16.43 18.56
N HIS A 243 19.03 15.34 19.09
CA HIS A 243 18.77 14.09 18.39
C HIS A 243 17.29 13.68 18.50
N ARG A 244 16.38 14.53 18.04
CA ARG A 244 14.92 14.39 18.23
C ARG A 244 14.32 13.08 17.71
N HIS A 245 15.01 12.36 16.84
CA HIS A 245 14.63 11.07 16.28
C HIS A 245 15.15 9.87 17.09
N ALA A 246 15.94 10.10 18.14
CA ALA A 246 16.41 9.05 19.04
C ALA A 246 15.36 8.64 20.07
N GLY A 247 15.54 7.44 20.65
CA GLY A 247 14.75 6.97 21.78
C GLY A 247 13.33 6.51 21.43
N PHE A 248 13.06 6.14 20.20
CA PHE A 248 11.83 5.49 19.78
C PHE A 248 12.01 3.98 19.64
N SER A 249 10.96 3.22 19.98
CA SER A 249 10.89 1.77 19.79
C SER A 249 9.49 1.37 19.34
N GLN A 250 9.37 0.21 18.71
CA GLN A 250 8.09 -0.35 18.31
C GLN A 250 7.73 -1.57 19.16
N PHE A 251 6.45 -1.70 19.50
CA PHE A 251 5.91 -2.75 20.37
C PHE A 251 4.70 -3.40 19.68
N ILE A 252 4.63 -4.73 19.73
CA ILE A 252 3.47 -5.51 19.28
C ILE A 252 2.53 -5.64 20.48
N VAL A 253 1.42 -4.94 20.46
CA VAL A 253 0.43 -4.92 21.54
C VAL A 253 -0.84 -5.63 21.08
N ARG A 254 -1.31 -6.60 21.84
CA ARG A 254 -2.62 -7.22 21.57
C ARG A 254 -3.74 -6.24 21.91
N THR A 255 -4.78 -6.20 21.08
CA THR A 255 -5.92 -5.29 21.29
C THR A 255 -6.76 -5.65 22.52
N ASP A 256 -6.72 -6.92 22.95
CA ASP A 256 -7.40 -7.41 24.15
C ASP A 256 -6.55 -7.33 25.43
N SER A 257 -5.36 -6.70 25.39
CA SER A 257 -4.49 -6.54 26.56
C SER A 257 -5.17 -5.65 27.61
N PRO A 258 -5.05 -5.99 28.92
CA PRO A 258 -5.52 -5.11 29.99
C PRO A 258 -4.91 -3.71 29.88
N GLY A 259 -5.74 -2.68 30.00
CA GLY A 259 -5.32 -1.27 29.88
C GLY A 259 -5.37 -0.70 28.44
N VAL A 260 -5.78 -1.50 27.44
CA VAL A 260 -6.08 -1.01 26.09
C VAL A 260 -7.56 -0.64 26.03
N THR A 261 -7.85 0.62 25.65
CA THR A 261 -9.20 1.09 25.37
C THR A 261 -9.27 1.65 23.96
N ILE A 262 -10.19 1.13 23.14
CA ILE A 262 -10.37 1.52 21.75
C ILE A 262 -11.69 2.26 21.60
N SER A 263 -11.63 3.52 21.17
CA SER A 263 -12.79 4.38 20.97
C SER A 263 -12.96 4.74 19.50
N PRO A 264 -14.19 4.76 18.96
CA PRO A 264 -14.43 5.06 17.56
C PRO A 264 -14.19 6.53 17.22
N ILE A 265 -13.58 6.78 16.06
CA ILE A 265 -13.62 8.07 15.37
C ILE A 265 -14.59 7.90 14.21
N VAL A 266 -15.81 8.43 14.37
CA VAL A 266 -16.84 8.32 13.34
C VAL A 266 -16.61 9.38 12.26
N LEU A 267 -16.58 8.95 11.00
CA LEU A 267 -16.41 9.81 9.83
C LEU A 267 -17.71 10.57 9.50
N MET A 268 -17.62 11.57 8.61
CA MET A 268 -18.76 12.39 8.19
C MET A 268 -19.87 11.59 7.49
N ASN A 269 -19.53 10.45 6.89
CA ASN A 269 -20.49 9.51 6.28
C ASN A 269 -21.12 8.54 7.28
N GLY A 270 -20.76 8.63 8.58
CA GLY A 270 -21.21 7.72 9.63
C GLY A 270 -20.41 6.42 9.74
N GLU A 271 -19.41 6.21 8.89
CA GLU A 271 -18.57 5.02 8.92
C GLU A 271 -17.52 5.08 10.04
N HIS A 272 -17.10 3.90 10.50
CA HIS A 272 -16.11 3.73 11.56
C HIS A 272 -14.92 2.93 11.04
N HIS A 273 -13.85 3.62 10.61
CA HIS A 273 -12.60 3.02 10.17
C HIS A 273 -11.43 3.36 11.08
N PHE A 274 -11.48 4.52 11.73
CA PHE A 274 -10.41 5.02 12.59
C PHE A 274 -10.79 4.96 14.05
N ASN A 275 -9.75 4.90 14.88
CA ASN A 275 -9.91 4.80 16.32
C ASN A 275 -8.92 5.71 17.04
N GLU A 276 -9.35 6.18 18.20
CA GLU A 276 -8.48 6.56 19.28
C GLU A 276 -8.19 5.32 20.12
N VAL A 277 -6.92 5.10 20.46
CA VAL A 277 -6.47 3.96 21.27
C VAL A 277 -5.72 4.50 22.48
N LEU A 278 -6.29 4.33 23.65
CA LEU A 278 -5.70 4.67 24.92
C LEU A 278 -4.95 3.46 25.49
N PHE A 279 -3.74 3.68 25.95
CA PHE A 279 -2.90 2.72 26.67
C PHE A 279 -2.68 3.24 28.09
N GLU A 280 -3.17 2.51 29.10
CA GLU A 280 -3.04 2.84 30.53
C GLU A 280 -2.28 1.72 31.22
N GLY A 281 -0.97 1.89 31.34
CA GLY A 281 -0.11 0.93 32.01
C GLY A 281 -0.06 -0.44 31.34
N VAL A 282 -0.23 -0.52 30.02
CA VAL A 282 -0.29 -1.78 29.24
C VAL A 282 1.04 -2.49 29.32
N PHE A 283 1.05 -3.69 29.87
CA PHE A 283 2.25 -4.54 29.92
C PHE A 283 2.50 -5.22 28.57
N VAL A 284 3.73 -5.07 28.07
CA VAL A 284 4.22 -5.72 26.85
C VAL A 284 5.49 -6.49 27.20
N PRO A 285 5.53 -7.82 27.04
CA PRO A 285 6.73 -8.60 27.32
C PRO A 285 7.87 -8.26 26.36
N ASP A 286 9.12 -8.49 26.80
CA ASP A 286 10.32 -8.26 25.97
C ASP A 286 10.25 -9.00 24.62
N ALA A 287 9.61 -10.17 24.57
CA ALA A 287 9.39 -10.95 23.35
C ALA A 287 8.51 -10.25 22.30
N ASP A 288 7.76 -9.21 22.69
CA ASP A 288 6.89 -8.42 21.81
C ASP A 288 7.48 -7.01 21.48
N VAL A 289 8.72 -6.75 21.83
CA VAL A 289 9.50 -5.62 21.29
C VAL A 289 9.86 -5.94 19.84
N LEU A 290 9.45 -5.11 18.90
CA LEU A 290 9.81 -5.29 17.49
C LEU A 290 11.15 -4.62 17.20
N GLY A 291 12.16 -5.41 16.87
CA GLY A 291 13.53 -4.94 16.62
C GLY A 291 14.27 -4.53 17.89
N GLU A 292 15.20 -3.58 17.76
CA GLU A 292 16.05 -3.11 18.86
C GLU A 292 15.46 -1.88 19.54
N ILE A 293 15.60 -1.80 20.86
CA ILE A 293 15.21 -0.62 21.64
C ILE A 293 16.02 0.60 21.17
N GLY A 294 15.32 1.71 20.94
CA GLY A 294 15.88 2.96 20.43
C GLY A 294 15.97 3.07 18.90
N ASN A 295 15.70 1.99 18.15
CA ASN A 295 15.78 1.96 16.68
C ASN A 295 14.45 2.21 15.97
N GLY A 296 13.38 2.51 16.68
CA GLY A 296 12.01 2.63 16.15
C GLY A 296 11.85 3.71 15.07
N TRP A 297 12.64 4.79 15.12
CA TRP A 297 12.58 5.80 14.05
C TRP A 297 13.05 5.26 12.69
N HIS A 298 14.15 4.52 12.70
CA HIS A 298 14.67 3.87 11.49
C HIS A 298 13.67 2.85 10.94
N GLN A 299 13.07 2.03 11.81
CA GLN A 299 12.08 1.02 11.45
C GLN A 299 10.85 1.66 10.77
N VAL A 300 10.25 2.70 11.39
CA VAL A 300 9.09 3.42 10.83
C VAL A 300 9.41 4.07 9.48
N THR A 301 10.59 4.68 9.34
CA THR A 301 10.96 5.34 8.06
C THR A 301 11.19 4.34 6.94
N ALA A 302 11.73 3.16 7.24
CA ALA A 302 11.88 2.06 6.26
C ALA A 302 10.51 1.48 5.86
N GLU A 303 9.60 1.28 6.83
CA GLU A 303 8.22 0.80 6.61
C GLU A 303 7.43 1.71 5.66
N LEU A 304 7.58 3.02 5.79
CA LEU A 304 6.92 4.01 4.93
C LEU A 304 7.32 3.89 3.44
N GLY A 305 8.49 3.34 3.12
CA GLY A 305 8.90 3.05 1.74
C GLY A 305 7.98 2.02 1.07
N PHE A 306 7.59 0.98 1.80
CA PHE A 306 6.66 -0.05 1.31
C PHE A 306 5.21 0.46 1.24
N GLU A 307 4.81 1.31 2.17
CA GLU A 307 3.45 1.87 2.24
C GLU A 307 3.14 2.84 1.09
N ARG A 308 4.14 3.60 0.61
CA ARG A 308 3.93 4.74 -0.30
C ARG A 308 3.88 4.38 -1.78
N SER A 309 4.34 3.20 -2.17
CA SER A 309 4.66 2.88 -3.57
C SER A 309 3.63 2.03 -4.30
N GLY A 310 2.70 1.45 -3.57
CA GLY A 310 1.81 0.45 -4.13
C GLY A 310 0.64 1.04 -4.94
N PRO A 311 -0.09 0.17 -5.65
CA PRO A 311 -1.24 0.56 -6.46
C PRO A 311 -2.37 1.21 -5.66
N GLU A 312 -2.43 1.03 -4.34
CA GLU A 312 -3.39 1.69 -3.44
C GLU A 312 -3.26 3.22 -3.38
N ARG A 313 -2.22 3.77 -3.97
CA ARG A 313 -2.04 5.23 -4.09
C ARG A 313 -2.55 5.78 -5.41
N ILE A 314 -3.20 4.92 -6.22
CA ILE A 314 -3.72 5.23 -7.55
C ILE A 314 -5.12 4.64 -7.73
N LEU A 315 -5.39 3.50 -7.08
CA LEU A 315 -6.56 2.67 -7.36
C LEU A 315 -7.62 2.67 -6.24
N SER A 316 -7.54 3.56 -5.23
CA SER A 316 -8.60 3.66 -4.21
C SER A 316 -9.95 4.03 -4.82
N THR A 317 -9.94 4.77 -5.94
CA THR A 317 -11.14 5.17 -6.68
C THR A 317 -11.41 4.34 -7.93
N ALA A 318 -10.61 3.30 -8.19
CA ALA A 318 -10.67 2.54 -9.43
C ALA A 318 -12.06 1.94 -9.72
N THR A 319 -12.72 1.41 -8.70
CA THR A 319 -14.08 0.86 -8.83
C THR A 319 -15.06 1.91 -9.36
N LEU A 320 -15.01 3.13 -8.82
CA LEU A 320 -15.84 4.25 -9.26
C LEU A 320 -15.53 4.61 -10.73
N VAL A 321 -14.25 4.77 -11.05
CA VAL A 321 -13.79 5.13 -12.41
C VAL A 321 -14.21 4.08 -13.43
N PHE A 322 -13.93 2.80 -13.17
CA PHE A 322 -14.23 1.73 -14.14
C PHE A 322 -15.72 1.49 -14.33
N GLU A 323 -16.53 1.60 -13.28
CA GLU A 323 -17.98 1.49 -13.42
C GLU A 323 -18.57 2.68 -14.20
N ALA A 324 -18.05 3.90 -13.99
CA ALA A 324 -18.45 5.07 -14.77
C ALA A 324 -18.09 4.90 -16.26
N LEU A 325 -16.86 4.47 -16.56
CA LEU A 325 -16.42 4.19 -17.94
C LEU A 325 -17.25 3.09 -18.60
N ALA A 326 -17.58 2.03 -17.88
CA ALA A 326 -18.43 0.95 -18.39
C ALA A 326 -19.87 1.41 -18.69
N ALA A 327 -20.39 2.34 -17.93
CA ALA A 327 -21.71 2.94 -18.15
C ALA A 327 -21.69 3.88 -19.36
N LEU A 328 -20.67 4.75 -19.49
CA LEU A 328 -20.49 5.65 -20.64
C LEU A 328 -20.27 4.89 -21.96
N GLY A 329 -19.51 3.80 -21.94
CA GLY A 329 -19.22 2.99 -23.14
C GLY A 329 -20.44 2.27 -23.76
N ARG A 330 -21.63 2.39 -23.16
CA ARG A 330 -22.90 1.90 -23.70
C ARG A 330 -23.69 2.94 -24.48
N GLY A 331 -23.27 4.19 -24.46
CA GLY A 331 -23.90 5.33 -25.11
C GLY A 331 -22.97 6.04 -26.08
N ASP A 332 -23.54 6.97 -26.86
CA ASP A 332 -22.75 7.91 -27.64
C ASP A 332 -22.24 9.00 -26.72
N VAL A 333 -20.93 9.18 -26.69
CA VAL A 333 -20.26 10.27 -25.97
C VAL A 333 -19.72 11.30 -26.97
N ASP A 334 -19.78 12.58 -26.63
CA ASP A 334 -19.22 13.62 -27.47
C ASP A 334 -17.67 13.63 -27.42
N ASP A 335 -17.04 14.33 -28.36
CA ASP A 335 -15.58 14.40 -28.48
C ASP A 335 -14.91 14.98 -27.22
N ARG A 336 -15.59 15.88 -26.51
CA ARG A 336 -15.07 16.47 -25.27
C ARG A 336 -15.01 15.43 -24.15
N THR A 337 -16.10 14.71 -23.92
CA THR A 337 -16.18 13.64 -22.95
C THR A 337 -15.17 12.53 -23.26
N ALA A 338 -15.02 12.17 -24.55
CA ALA A 338 -14.03 11.19 -24.98
C ALA A 338 -12.59 11.66 -24.68
N ALA A 339 -12.29 12.97 -24.87
CA ALA A 339 -10.99 13.54 -24.55
C ALA A 339 -10.70 13.57 -23.04
N GLU A 340 -11.69 13.90 -22.20
CA GLU A 340 -11.57 13.89 -20.73
C GLU A 340 -11.31 12.48 -20.20
N VAL A 341 -12.04 11.48 -20.73
CA VAL A 341 -11.79 10.07 -20.43
C VAL A 341 -10.41 9.64 -20.88
N GLY A 342 -9.98 10.05 -22.08
CA GLY A 342 -8.65 9.76 -22.62
C GLY A 342 -7.53 10.30 -21.74
N ASP A 343 -7.65 11.52 -21.23
CA ASP A 343 -6.69 12.14 -20.30
C ASP A 343 -6.64 11.39 -18.96
N LEU A 344 -7.79 11.11 -18.37
CA LEU A 344 -7.90 10.34 -17.13
C LEU A 344 -7.18 8.99 -17.25
N MET A 345 -7.41 8.26 -18.35
CA MET A 345 -6.81 6.95 -18.60
C MET A 345 -5.30 7.05 -18.87
N ALA A 346 -4.84 8.04 -19.63
CA ALA A 346 -3.42 8.26 -19.90
C ALA A 346 -2.65 8.56 -18.60
N ARG A 347 -3.22 9.34 -17.70
CA ARG A 347 -2.67 9.64 -16.38
C ARG A 347 -2.61 8.39 -15.49
N MET A 348 -3.69 7.60 -15.45
CA MET A 348 -3.72 6.33 -14.71
C MET A 348 -2.63 5.37 -15.19
N VAL A 349 -2.48 5.18 -16.51
CA VAL A 349 -1.43 4.35 -17.10
C VAL A 349 -0.03 4.86 -16.74
N SER A 350 0.21 6.16 -16.81
CA SER A 350 1.49 6.77 -16.48
C SER A 350 1.87 6.57 -15.01
N LEU A 351 0.92 6.78 -14.10
CA LEU A 351 1.09 6.55 -12.67
C LEU A 351 1.31 5.06 -12.35
N ARG A 352 0.59 4.17 -13.03
CA ARG A 352 0.79 2.73 -12.94
C ARG A 352 2.21 2.35 -13.30
N GLN A 353 2.75 2.85 -14.41
CA GLN A 353 4.13 2.56 -14.84
C GLN A 353 5.15 3.07 -13.81
N LEU A 354 4.94 4.25 -13.24
CA LEU A 354 5.77 4.77 -12.18
C LEU A 354 5.74 3.87 -10.93
N SER A 355 4.57 3.41 -10.52
CA SER A 355 4.38 2.51 -9.36
C SER A 355 5.03 1.13 -9.60
N ILE A 356 4.86 0.54 -10.79
CA ILE A 356 5.54 -0.72 -11.16
C ILE A 356 7.07 -0.56 -11.12
N SER A 357 7.60 0.60 -11.56
CA SER A 357 9.05 0.83 -11.51
C SER A 357 9.60 0.77 -10.09
N VAL A 358 8.82 1.23 -9.10
CA VAL A 358 9.18 1.11 -7.68
C VAL A 358 9.20 -0.35 -7.22
N ALA A 359 8.18 -1.13 -7.61
CA ALA A 359 8.15 -2.56 -7.29
C ALA A 359 9.35 -3.32 -7.87
N ARG A 360 9.81 -2.95 -9.08
CA ARG A 360 11.05 -3.50 -9.68
C ARG A 360 12.28 -3.12 -8.88
N GLU A 361 12.43 -1.85 -8.48
CA GLU A 361 13.56 -1.40 -7.66
C GLU A 361 13.63 -2.12 -6.32
N LEU A 362 12.48 -2.30 -5.65
CA LEU A 362 12.39 -3.07 -4.40
C LEU A 362 12.79 -4.55 -4.61
N SER A 363 12.39 -5.16 -5.75
CA SER A 363 12.80 -6.54 -6.08
C SER A 363 14.30 -6.66 -6.32
N GLU A 364 14.96 -5.59 -6.75
CA GLU A 364 16.40 -5.51 -6.97
C GLU A 364 17.18 -5.05 -5.73
N GLY A 365 16.51 -4.86 -4.58
CA GLY A 365 17.11 -4.39 -3.32
C GLY A 365 17.61 -2.94 -3.37
N ARG A 366 17.09 -2.12 -4.28
CA ARG A 366 17.47 -0.71 -4.42
C ARG A 366 16.60 0.20 -3.55
N ASP A 367 17.15 1.34 -3.15
CA ASP A 367 16.38 2.38 -2.46
C ASP A 367 15.38 3.05 -3.42
N ALA A 368 14.11 2.90 -3.13
CA ALA A 368 13.00 3.44 -3.90
C ALA A 368 12.27 4.61 -3.21
N ASN A 369 12.77 5.12 -2.07
CA ASN A 369 12.06 6.09 -1.21
C ASN A 369 11.60 7.35 -1.95
N THR A 370 12.47 7.94 -2.79
CA THR A 370 12.16 9.16 -3.54
C THR A 370 11.04 8.92 -4.56
N ARG A 371 11.11 7.81 -5.31
CA ARG A 371 10.06 7.44 -6.28
C ARG A 371 8.76 7.04 -5.61
N ALA A 372 8.83 6.29 -4.50
CA ALA A 372 7.65 5.95 -3.71
C ALA A 372 6.92 7.20 -3.21
N ALA A 373 7.66 8.21 -2.72
CA ALA A 373 7.10 9.50 -2.33
C ALA A 373 6.44 10.23 -3.51
N LEU A 374 7.03 10.17 -4.70
CA LEU A 374 6.48 10.75 -5.92
C LEU A 374 5.20 10.03 -6.38
N VAL A 375 5.19 8.69 -6.37
CA VAL A 375 3.98 7.89 -6.65
C VAL A 375 2.84 8.33 -5.74
N LYS A 376 3.10 8.45 -4.43
CA LYS A 376 2.08 8.86 -3.47
C LYS A 376 1.61 10.30 -3.71
N ASP A 377 2.49 11.27 -3.92
CA ASP A 377 2.08 12.66 -4.15
C ASP A 377 1.24 12.81 -5.42
N LEU A 378 1.66 12.21 -6.52
CA LEU A 378 0.96 12.29 -7.80
C LEU A 378 -0.32 11.43 -7.81
N GLY A 379 -0.23 10.21 -7.31
CA GLY A 379 -1.32 9.23 -7.34
C GLY A 379 -2.50 9.68 -6.47
N THR A 380 -2.27 10.14 -5.26
CA THR A 380 -3.38 10.55 -4.38
C THR A 380 -4.08 11.84 -4.84
N ARG A 381 -3.38 12.72 -5.56
CA ARG A 381 -4.04 13.84 -6.26
C ARG A 381 -4.87 13.36 -7.45
N PHE A 382 -4.35 12.39 -8.19
CA PHE A 382 -5.11 11.75 -9.25
C PHE A 382 -6.39 11.10 -8.70
N GLU A 383 -6.32 10.41 -7.54
CA GLU A 383 -7.50 9.83 -6.89
C GLU A 383 -8.54 10.90 -6.53
N GLN A 384 -8.13 12.06 -6.00
CA GLN A 384 -9.04 13.17 -5.71
C GLN A 384 -9.69 13.72 -7.00
N GLU A 385 -8.88 14.02 -7.99
CA GLU A 385 -9.34 14.57 -9.27
C GLU A 385 -10.23 13.57 -10.04
N SER A 386 -9.97 12.26 -9.94
CA SER A 386 -10.80 11.23 -10.56
C SER A 386 -12.24 11.21 -10.02
N VAL A 387 -12.44 11.55 -8.74
CA VAL A 387 -13.76 11.68 -8.14
C VAL A 387 -14.54 12.86 -8.76
N GLU A 388 -13.87 14.00 -8.95
CA GLU A 388 -14.47 15.19 -9.56
C GLU A 388 -14.77 14.96 -11.04
N ILE A 389 -13.83 14.37 -11.78
CA ILE A 389 -14.03 14.03 -13.22
C ILE A 389 -15.21 13.07 -13.38
N VAL A 390 -15.30 12.02 -12.55
CA VAL A 390 -16.43 11.09 -12.62
C VAL A 390 -17.76 11.78 -12.29
N ASP A 391 -17.79 12.73 -11.36
CA ASP A 391 -18.98 13.53 -11.06
C ASP A 391 -19.47 14.30 -12.30
N ASP A 392 -18.56 14.95 -13.01
CA ASP A 392 -18.87 15.64 -14.26
C ASP A 392 -19.37 14.67 -15.34
N LEU A 393 -18.69 13.52 -15.48
CA LEU A 393 -19.08 12.47 -16.45
C LEU A 393 -20.46 11.88 -16.16
N LEU A 394 -20.88 11.79 -14.89
CA LEU A 394 -22.21 11.27 -14.54
C LEU A 394 -23.35 12.17 -15.03
N THR A 395 -23.09 13.41 -15.36
CA THR A 395 -24.10 14.32 -15.96
C THR A 395 -24.54 13.87 -17.35
N TYR A 396 -23.74 13.06 -18.04
CA TYR A 396 -24.03 12.51 -19.38
C TYR A 396 -24.75 11.16 -19.31
N LEU A 397 -24.92 10.56 -18.13
CA LEU A 397 -25.63 9.30 -17.96
C LEU A 397 -27.13 9.54 -17.74
N ASP A 398 -27.93 8.66 -18.34
CA ASP A 398 -29.37 8.63 -18.05
C ASP A 398 -29.56 8.35 -16.54
N GLU A 399 -30.23 9.26 -15.85
CA GLU A 399 -30.50 9.14 -14.42
C GLU A 399 -31.36 7.91 -14.06
N HIS A 400 -32.09 7.36 -15.03
CA HIS A 400 -32.91 6.16 -14.88
C HIS A 400 -32.17 4.86 -15.27
N ALA A 401 -30.89 4.96 -15.70
CA ALA A 401 -30.10 3.78 -15.98
C ALA A 401 -29.96 2.91 -14.72
N PRO A 402 -30.03 1.57 -14.83
CA PRO A 402 -29.93 0.67 -13.67
C PRO A 402 -28.67 0.89 -12.82
N GLU A 403 -27.59 1.32 -13.46
CA GLU A 403 -26.30 1.58 -12.85
C GLU A 403 -26.21 2.92 -12.13
N ALA A 404 -27.08 3.88 -12.46
CA ALA A 404 -26.98 5.27 -11.98
C ALA A 404 -27.06 5.36 -10.44
N GLY A 405 -27.91 4.54 -9.80
CA GLY A 405 -28.03 4.51 -8.35
C GLY A 405 -26.77 4.02 -7.67
N ARG A 406 -26.14 2.96 -8.20
CA ARG A 406 -24.89 2.40 -7.70
C ARG A 406 -23.74 3.38 -7.88
N LEU A 407 -23.58 3.97 -9.04
CA LEU A 407 -22.54 4.96 -9.35
C LEU A 407 -22.64 6.18 -8.43
N ARG A 408 -23.85 6.70 -8.16
CA ARG A 408 -24.06 7.78 -7.21
C ARG A 408 -23.62 7.38 -5.79
N GLY A 409 -23.86 6.14 -5.37
CA GLY A 409 -23.40 5.59 -4.10
C GLY A 409 -21.87 5.54 -4.00
N LEU A 410 -21.20 5.02 -5.04
CA LEU A 410 -19.74 4.98 -5.12
C LEU A 410 -19.14 6.40 -5.15
N LEU A 411 -19.75 7.32 -5.90
CA LEU A 411 -19.32 8.71 -5.96
C LEU A 411 -19.47 9.42 -4.60
N ALA A 412 -20.57 9.21 -3.91
CA ALA A 412 -20.79 9.78 -2.58
C ALA A 412 -19.72 9.30 -1.59
N THR A 413 -19.39 7.99 -1.60
CA THR A 413 -18.30 7.45 -0.80
C THR A 413 -16.95 8.05 -1.24
N GLY A 414 -16.66 8.11 -2.54
CA GLY A 414 -15.44 8.69 -3.08
C GLY A 414 -15.23 10.14 -2.63
N ARG A 415 -16.26 10.97 -2.68
CA ARG A 415 -16.23 12.36 -2.22
C ARG A 415 -15.91 12.49 -0.73
N LEU A 416 -16.53 11.66 0.11
CA LEU A 416 -16.31 11.70 1.55
C LEU A 416 -14.94 11.14 1.98
N HIS A 417 -14.37 10.21 1.21
CA HIS A 417 -13.02 9.69 1.43
C HIS A 417 -11.92 10.54 0.79
N SER A 418 -12.23 11.32 -0.25
CA SER A 418 -11.25 12.10 -1.01
C SER A 418 -10.28 12.94 -0.15
N PRO A 419 -10.69 13.64 0.93
CA PRO A 419 -9.75 14.36 1.78
C PRO A 419 -8.68 13.49 2.44
N LEU A 420 -8.96 12.19 2.69
CA LEU A 420 -8.02 11.27 3.31
C LEU A 420 -6.85 10.90 2.39
N PHE A 421 -7.05 10.88 1.08
CA PHE A 421 -6.07 10.38 0.12
C PHE A 421 -4.74 11.12 0.21
N THR A 422 -4.75 12.44 0.35
CA THR A 422 -3.54 13.26 0.45
C THR A 422 -2.95 13.35 1.87
N LEU A 423 -3.67 12.87 2.90
CA LEU A 423 -3.26 12.96 4.30
C LEU A 423 -2.55 11.68 4.78
N ARG A 424 -3.09 10.50 4.49
CA ARG A 424 -2.58 9.20 4.95
C ARG A 424 -1.23 8.85 4.30
N GLY A 425 -0.38 8.07 4.99
CA GLY A 425 0.95 7.68 4.49
C GLY A 425 1.97 8.84 4.43
N GLY A 426 1.73 9.89 5.21
CA GLY A 426 2.40 11.18 5.16
C GLY A 426 1.72 12.15 4.19
N THR A 427 1.56 13.42 4.61
CA THR A 427 0.91 14.43 3.77
C THR A 427 1.72 14.72 2.52
N ASN A 428 1.05 15.14 1.44
CA ASN A 428 1.72 15.47 0.19
C ASN A 428 2.77 16.58 0.36
N GLU A 429 2.55 17.54 1.28
CA GLU A 429 3.50 18.60 1.64
C GLU A 429 4.81 18.04 2.19
N VAL A 430 4.72 17.08 3.11
CA VAL A 430 5.90 16.38 3.66
C VAL A 430 6.61 15.59 2.57
N LEU A 431 5.88 14.89 1.72
CA LEU A 431 6.44 14.07 0.65
C LEU A 431 7.16 14.89 -0.42
N ARG A 432 6.66 16.06 -0.76
CA ARG A 432 7.39 16.99 -1.67
C ARG A 432 8.75 17.38 -1.10
N GLY A 433 8.87 17.53 0.23
CA GLY A 433 10.16 17.70 0.89
C GLY A 433 11.08 16.48 0.78
N VAL A 434 10.52 15.25 0.83
CA VAL A 434 11.29 14.00 0.59
C VAL A 434 11.78 13.94 -0.85
N VAL A 435 10.90 14.19 -1.82
CA VAL A 435 11.23 14.21 -3.25
C VAL A 435 12.30 15.26 -3.56
N ALA A 436 12.15 16.48 -3.07
CA ALA A 436 13.11 17.56 -3.29
C ALA A 436 14.52 17.19 -2.78
N ARG A 437 14.62 16.63 -1.58
CA ARG A 437 15.90 16.13 -1.04
C ARG A 437 16.48 14.99 -1.88
N GLY A 438 15.66 14.03 -2.27
CA GLY A 438 16.10 12.89 -3.10
C GLY A 438 16.57 13.29 -4.50
N LEU A 439 16.07 14.39 -5.03
CA LEU A 439 16.50 14.98 -6.30
C LEU A 439 17.68 15.98 -6.16
N GLY A 440 18.21 16.17 -4.94
CA GLY A 440 19.34 17.06 -4.70
C GLY A 440 18.99 18.55 -4.75
N VAL A 441 17.70 18.92 -4.64
CA VAL A 441 17.25 20.33 -4.64
C VAL A 441 17.53 21.00 -3.29
N ARG A 442 17.87 20.21 -2.25
CA ARG A 442 18.40 20.69 -0.95
C ARG A 442 19.24 19.61 -0.29
#